data_696a0471cb908f6fab81bf69508f0c6e
#
_entry.id   696a0471cb908f6fab81bf69508f0c6e
#
_cell.length_a   1.000
_cell.length_b   1.000
_cell.length_c   1.000
_cell.angle_alpha   90.00
_cell.angle_beta   90.00
_cell.angle_gamma   90.00
#
_symmetry.space_group_name_H-M   'P 1'
#
loop_
_entity.id
_entity.type
_entity.pdbx_description
1 polymer ?
#
loop_
_entity_poly.entity_id
_entity_poly.type
_entity_poly.pdbx_seq_one_letter_code
_entity_poly.pdbx_strand_id
1 'polypeptide(L)'
;MRTLFKFASVAVAGAVITGCGGEDFTGAYRYHEQISKGAMVLNIHGDEAEIFADIVASGIKSVGKLSVSQKDGKLILDDKNSSLRLVMKRNVDERSLDCLNCKVLGLRADGLVWNYDPKGPYDVDQLLKEQARKREEALNAELEKMQKEALEKGRRDMEARKLAQFEGDWVYQRTTKDEPLTIMGIWRSKQVRVWSFKYETMDRLSYELPGFEVTDFGLKIGDGSNAKLYSLSADKNAMTCKTCSKPMIWVKADPKKDLSDRHYARKLAGSL
;
A
#
# COMPACT_ATOMS: atom_id res chain seq x y z
N MET A 1 30.93 -17.52 33.52
CA MET A 1 29.85 -18.40 33.96
C MET A 1 29.21 -19.03 32.71
N ARG A 2 29.49 -20.34 32.51
CA ARG A 2 28.97 -21.13 31.39
C ARG A 2 27.71 -21.83 31.87
N THR A 3 26.55 -21.49 31.34
CA THR A 3 25.30 -22.18 31.62
C THR A 3 25.07 -23.25 30.56
N LEU A 4 25.22 -24.49 30.97
CA LEU A 4 24.92 -25.68 30.18
C LEU A 4 23.41 -25.88 30.13
N PHE A 5 22.82 -25.74 28.95
CA PHE A 5 21.44 -26.17 28.67
C PHE A 5 21.45 -27.69 28.41
N LYS A 6 20.87 -28.44 29.33
CA LYS A 6 20.55 -29.86 29.15
C LYS A 6 19.29 -29.97 28.29
N PHE A 7 19.44 -30.49 27.08
CA PHE A 7 18.31 -30.94 26.29
C PHE A 7 17.80 -32.27 26.86
N ALA A 8 16.59 -32.24 27.39
CA ALA A 8 15.84 -33.43 27.75
C ALA A 8 15.14 -33.96 26.48
N SER A 9 15.67 -35.04 25.93
CA SER A 9 15.02 -35.78 24.84
C SER A 9 13.84 -36.55 25.43
N VAL A 10 12.61 -36.08 25.16
CA VAL A 10 11.38 -36.84 25.44
C VAL A 10 11.22 -37.86 24.32
N ALA A 11 11.57 -39.10 24.58
CA ALA A 11 11.21 -40.23 23.74
C ALA A 11 9.72 -40.52 23.93
N VAL A 12 8.90 -40.11 22.97
CA VAL A 12 7.50 -40.54 22.88
C VAL A 12 7.51 -41.99 22.38
N ALA A 13 7.36 -42.92 23.31
CA ALA A 13 7.12 -44.31 22.97
C ALA A 13 5.69 -44.42 22.39
N GLY A 14 5.59 -44.44 21.06
CA GLY A 14 4.35 -44.75 20.37
C GLY A 14 3.92 -46.17 20.69
N ALA A 15 2.85 -46.35 21.48
CA ALA A 15 2.20 -47.63 21.65
C ALA A 15 1.63 -48.06 20.27
N VAL A 16 2.28 -48.99 19.61
CA VAL A 16 1.74 -49.69 18.43
C VAL A 16 0.60 -50.57 18.92
N ILE A 17 -0.64 -50.07 18.81
CA ILE A 17 -1.81 -50.93 18.97
C ILE A 17 -1.91 -51.77 17.71
N THR A 18 -1.39 -53.00 17.73
CA THR A 18 -1.62 -54.01 16.72
C THR A 18 -3.08 -54.49 16.83
N GLY A 19 -3.99 -53.68 16.31
CA GLY A 19 -5.39 -54.12 16.07
C GLY A 19 -5.49 -54.81 14.72
N CYS A 20 -6.12 -55.94 14.70
CA CYS A 20 -6.40 -56.87 13.58
C CYS A 20 -6.39 -56.21 12.19
N GLY A 21 -5.40 -56.54 11.37
CA GLY A 21 -5.51 -56.71 9.90
C GLY A 21 -6.10 -55.63 9.00
N GLY A 22 -6.29 -54.38 9.46
CA GLY A 22 -6.74 -53.29 8.61
C GLY A 22 -5.60 -52.56 7.97
N GLU A 23 -5.69 -52.21 6.69
CA GLU A 23 -4.73 -51.36 6.01
C GLU A 23 -4.63 -49.98 6.69
N ASP A 24 -3.41 -49.50 6.94
CA ASP A 24 -3.20 -48.14 7.48
C ASP A 24 -3.31 -47.10 6.35
N PHE A 25 -4.34 -46.26 6.46
CA PHE A 25 -4.60 -45.17 5.53
C PHE A 25 -4.13 -43.81 6.11
N THR A 26 -3.50 -43.78 7.27
CA THR A 26 -3.07 -42.54 7.93
C THR A 26 -2.12 -41.74 7.05
N GLY A 27 -2.36 -40.44 6.95
CA GLY A 27 -1.55 -39.51 6.18
C GLY A 27 -2.36 -38.44 5.46
N ALA A 28 -1.68 -37.66 4.66
CA ALA A 28 -2.31 -36.69 3.80
C ALA A 28 -2.30 -37.16 2.34
N TYR A 29 -3.40 -36.88 1.65
CA TYR A 29 -3.57 -37.20 0.24
C TYR A 29 -4.06 -35.97 -0.50
N ARG A 30 -3.49 -35.69 -1.67
CA ARG A 30 -3.75 -34.49 -2.45
C ARG A 30 -4.27 -34.82 -3.84
N TYR A 31 -5.38 -34.18 -4.20
CA TYR A 31 -5.89 -34.14 -5.54
C TYR A 31 -5.73 -32.72 -6.12
N HIS A 32 -5.09 -32.61 -7.28
CA HIS A 32 -4.93 -31.36 -8.00
C HIS A 32 -6.02 -31.18 -9.03
N GLU A 33 -6.84 -30.15 -8.86
CA GLU A 33 -7.85 -29.80 -9.84
C GLU A 33 -7.23 -28.91 -10.92
N GLN A 34 -7.32 -29.37 -12.18
CA GLN A 34 -6.67 -28.68 -13.31
C GLN A 34 -7.27 -27.29 -13.62
N ILE A 35 -8.52 -27.05 -13.26
CA ILE A 35 -9.26 -25.84 -13.63
C ILE A 35 -9.13 -24.73 -12.61
N SER A 36 -9.26 -25.03 -11.32
CA SER A 36 -9.26 -24.04 -10.24
C SER A 36 -7.84 -23.62 -9.81
N LYS A 37 -6.78 -24.21 -10.40
CA LYS A 37 -5.39 -24.11 -9.92
C LYS A 37 -5.27 -24.33 -8.41
N GLY A 38 -6.15 -25.15 -7.86
CA GLY A 38 -6.21 -25.50 -6.46
C GLY A 38 -5.96 -26.98 -6.24
N ALA A 39 -5.92 -27.38 -4.98
CA ALA A 39 -5.85 -28.76 -4.56
C ALA A 39 -6.91 -29.05 -3.51
N MET A 40 -7.47 -30.25 -3.54
CA MET A 40 -8.20 -30.82 -2.42
C MET A 40 -7.23 -31.67 -1.61
N VAL A 41 -7.24 -31.53 -0.31
CA VAL A 41 -6.39 -32.29 0.59
C VAL A 41 -7.26 -33.06 1.56
N LEU A 42 -6.97 -34.33 1.71
CA LEU A 42 -7.59 -35.23 2.67
C LEU A 42 -6.54 -35.62 3.70
N ASN A 43 -6.72 -35.19 4.94
CA ASN A 43 -5.95 -35.65 6.08
C ASN A 43 -6.66 -36.82 6.75
N ILE A 44 -5.98 -37.90 7.02
CA ILE A 44 -6.52 -39.08 7.71
C ILE A 44 -5.69 -39.33 8.97
N HIS A 45 -6.36 -39.39 10.11
CA HIS A 45 -5.79 -39.64 11.43
C HIS A 45 -6.63 -40.72 12.16
N GLY A 46 -6.24 -41.96 12.01
CA GLY A 46 -6.95 -43.07 12.65
C GLY A 46 -8.41 -43.19 12.15
N ASP A 47 -9.35 -42.90 13.03
CA ASP A 47 -10.80 -42.95 12.78
C ASP A 47 -11.42 -41.60 12.39
N GLU A 48 -10.62 -40.57 12.23
CA GLU A 48 -11.01 -39.21 11.79
C GLU A 48 -10.30 -38.82 10.50
N ALA A 49 -10.99 -38.07 9.67
CA ALA A 49 -10.39 -37.42 8.51
C ALA A 49 -10.93 -36.00 8.36
N GLU A 50 -10.14 -35.15 7.74
CA GLU A 50 -10.51 -33.79 7.41
C GLU A 50 -10.22 -33.49 5.95
N ILE A 51 -11.20 -32.90 5.25
CA ILE A 51 -11.01 -32.43 3.88
C ILE A 51 -10.97 -30.91 3.89
N PHE A 52 -10.00 -30.37 3.19
CA PHE A 52 -9.92 -28.95 2.91
C PHE A 52 -9.49 -28.67 1.47
N ALA A 53 -9.92 -27.54 0.95
CA ALA A 53 -9.48 -27.01 -0.34
C ALA A 53 -8.38 -25.99 -0.15
N ASP A 54 -7.27 -26.15 -0.88
CA ASP A 54 -6.16 -25.20 -0.97
C ASP A 54 -6.25 -24.53 -2.34
N ILE A 55 -6.88 -23.36 -2.38
CA ILE A 55 -7.18 -22.64 -3.63
C ILE A 55 -6.23 -21.45 -3.73
N VAL A 56 -5.45 -21.36 -4.81
CA VAL A 56 -4.43 -20.32 -5.03
C VAL A 56 -4.99 -18.90 -4.86
N ALA A 57 -6.23 -18.65 -5.29
CA ALA A 57 -6.82 -17.29 -5.22
C ALA A 57 -7.50 -16.97 -3.88
N SER A 58 -8.04 -17.97 -3.17
CA SER A 58 -8.83 -17.75 -1.95
C SER A 58 -8.22 -18.38 -0.69
N GLY A 59 -7.15 -19.15 -0.86
CA GLY A 59 -6.46 -19.84 0.22
C GLY A 59 -7.19 -21.08 0.70
N ILE A 60 -6.96 -21.45 1.96
CA ILE A 60 -7.46 -22.68 2.55
C ILE A 60 -8.92 -22.52 2.99
N LYS A 61 -9.74 -23.51 2.65
CA LYS A 61 -11.14 -23.62 3.09
C LYS A 61 -11.37 -25.03 3.60
N SER A 62 -11.78 -25.18 4.87
CA SER A 62 -12.28 -26.47 5.37
C SER A 62 -13.55 -26.85 4.62
N VAL A 63 -13.61 -28.10 4.18
CA VAL A 63 -14.79 -28.69 3.55
C VAL A 63 -15.60 -29.47 4.58
N GLY A 64 -14.92 -30.21 5.46
CA GLY A 64 -15.60 -30.94 6.54
C GLY A 64 -14.69 -31.92 7.28
N LYS A 65 -15.16 -32.32 8.46
CA LYS A 65 -14.57 -33.40 9.26
C LYS A 65 -15.40 -34.64 9.09
N LEU A 66 -14.73 -35.76 8.86
CA LEU A 66 -15.36 -37.02 8.49
C LEU A 66 -14.94 -38.14 9.46
N SER A 67 -15.82 -39.04 9.75
CA SER A 67 -15.44 -40.29 10.43
C SER A 67 -14.91 -41.28 9.41
N VAL A 68 -13.92 -42.04 9.81
CA VAL A 68 -13.22 -43.02 8.98
C VAL A 68 -13.68 -44.41 9.37
N SER A 69 -14.06 -45.24 8.42
CA SER A 69 -14.30 -46.66 8.61
C SER A 69 -13.78 -47.46 7.44
N GLN A 70 -13.51 -48.74 7.65
CA GLN A 70 -13.04 -49.64 6.59
C GLN A 70 -14.07 -50.76 6.37
N LYS A 71 -14.39 -51.00 5.11
CA LYS A 71 -15.26 -52.10 4.72
C LYS A 71 -14.85 -52.64 3.35
N ASP A 72 -14.71 -53.96 3.23
CA ASP A 72 -14.40 -54.65 1.98
C ASP A 72 -13.13 -54.08 1.28
N GLY A 73 -12.09 -53.79 2.04
CA GLY A 73 -10.82 -53.18 1.52
C GLY A 73 -10.98 -51.75 1.01
N LYS A 74 -12.05 -51.07 1.35
CA LYS A 74 -12.32 -49.69 1.01
C LYS A 74 -12.36 -48.83 2.25
N LEU A 75 -11.87 -47.61 2.12
CA LEU A 75 -11.99 -46.52 3.10
C LEU A 75 -13.33 -45.82 2.86
N ILE A 76 -14.14 -45.71 3.89
CA ILE A 76 -15.40 -45.00 3.88
C ILE A 76 -15.27 -43.80 4.81
N LEU A 77 -15.51 -42.60 4.27
CA LEU A 77 -15.45 -41.33 4.99
C LEU A 77 -16.86 -40.76 5.05
N ASP A 78 -17.43 -40.72 6.23
CA ASP A 78 -18.79 -40.25 6.47
C ASP A 78 -18.82 -38.94 7.27
N ASP A 79 -19.54 -37.94 6.79
CA ASP A 79 -19.89 -36.78 7.58
C ASP A 79 -21.14 -37.06 8.42
N LYS A 80 -20.99 -36.98 9.73
CA LYS A 80 -22.11 -37.22 10.67
C LYS A 80 -23.20 -36.15 10.59
N ASN A 81 -22.93 -34.98 10.03
CA ASN A 81 -23.82 -33.83 9.99
C ASN A 81 -24.45 -33.60 8.61
N SER A 82 -24.01 -34.32 7.61
CA SER A 82 -24.50 -34.20 6.24
C SER A 82 -24.65 -35.59 5.59
N SER A 83 -25.19 -35.63 4.37
CA SER A 83 -25.24 -36.86 3.58
C SER A 83 -23.94 -37.16 2.82
N LEU A 84 -22.87 -36.49 3.15
CA LEU A 84 -21.58 -36.66 2.48
C LEU A 84 -20.96 -37.99 2.89
N ARG A 85 -20.84 -38.88 1.93
CA ARG A 85 -20.14 -40.14 2.07
C ARG A 85 -19.17 -40.30 0.91
N LEU A 86 -17.87 -40.43 1.22
CA LEU A 86 -16.84 -40.76 0.25
C LEU A 86 -16.40 -42.19 0.39
N VAL A 87 -16.14 -42.81 -0.74
CA VAL A 87 -15.60 -44.16 -0.81
C VAL A 87 -14.29 -44.11 -1.56
N MET A 88 -13.23 -44.50 -0.88
CA MET A 88 -11.87 -44.55 -1.42
C MET A 88 -11.35 -45.98 -1.49
N LYS A 89 -10.58 -46.29 -2.53
CA LYS A 89 -9.86 -47.53 -2.66
C LYS A 89 -8.36 -47.23 -2.65
N ARG A 90 -7.61 -47.97 -1.87
CA ARG A 90 -6.14 -47.79 -1.82
C ARG A 90 -5.50 -48.41 -3.06
N ASN A 91 -4.57 -47.67 -3.64
CA ASN A 91 -3.59 -48.18 -4.58
C ASN A 91 -2.25 -48.27 -3.86
N VAL A 92 -1.87 -49.50 -3.48
CA VAL A 92 -0.69 -49.74 -2.64
C VAL A 92 0.60 -49.42 -3.39
N ASP A 93 0.67 -49.74 -4.67
CA ASP A 93 1.85 -49.61 -5.50
C ASP A 93 2.19 -48.12 -5.77
N GLU A 94 1.15 -47.27 -5.85
CA GLU A 94 1.28 -45.83 -6.14
C GLU A 94 1.21 -44.94 -4.90
N ARG A 95 0.99 -45.49 -3.72
CA ARG A 95 0.71 -44.75 -2.49
C ARG A 95 -0.37 -43.68 -2.71
N SER A 96 -1.49 -44.09 -3.34
CA SER A 96 -2.58 -43.20 -3.68
C SER A 96 -3.92 -43.76 -3.24
N LEU A 97 -4.96 -42.91 -3.27
CA LEU A 97 -6.34 -43.28 -3.03
C LEU A 97 -7.16 -42.97 -4.28
N ASP A 98 -7.87 -43.99 -4.80
CA ASP A 98 -8.83 -43.82 -5.88
C ASP A 98 -10.18 -43.46 -5.28
N CYS A 99 -10.71 -42.31 -5.56
CA CYS A 99 -11.99 -41.86 -5.07
C CYS A 99 -13.10 -42.38 -5.98
N LEU A 100 -13.87 -43.32 -5.51
CA LEU A 100 -14.87 -44.02 -6.32
C LEU A 100 -16.16 -43.22 -6.60
N ASN A 101 -16.45 -42.20 -5.78
CA ASN A 101 -17.64 -41.36 -5.87
C ASN A 101 -17.36 -39.86 -5.59
N CYS A 102 -16.31 -39.35 -6.11
CA CYS A 102 -15.85 -37.96 -5.87
C CYS A 102 -16.83 -36.87 -6.32
N LYS A 103 -17.81 -37.18 -7.16
CA LYS A 103 -18.85 -36.22 -7.54
C LYS A 103 -19.63 -35.66 -6.36
N VAL A 104 -19.70 -36.38 -5.26
CA VAL A 104 -20.36 -35.87 -4.02
C VAL A 104 -19.66 -34.70 -3.41
N LEU A 105 -18.36 -34.45 -3.74
CA LEU A 105 -17.60 -33.26 -3.40
C LEU A 105 -17.76 -32.12 -4.41
N GLY A 106 -18.61 -32.27 -5.41
CA GLY A 106 -18.72 -31.32 -6.53
C GLY A 106 -17.60 -31.44 -7.56
N LEU A 107 -16.77 -32.49 -7.48
CA LEU A 107 -15.72 -32.76 -8.45
C LEU A 107 -16.29 -33.32 -9.76
N ARG A 108 -15.54 -33.16 -10.86
CA ARG A 108 -16.04 -33.45 -12.22
C ARG A 108 -16.35 -34.91 -12.49
N ALA A 109 -15.60 -35.80 -11.88
CA ALA A 109 -15.67 -37.22 -12.16
C ALA A 109 -15.50 -38.05 -10.90
N ASP A 110 -15.93 -39.29 -10.98
CA ASP A 110 -15.54 -40.34 -10.09
C ASP A 110 -14.23 -40.99 -10.58
N GLY A 111 -13.55 -41.77 -9.76
CA GLY A 111 -12.29 -42.43 -10.10
C GLY A 111 -11.08 -41.48 -10.08
N LEU A 112 -11.20 -40.34 -9.39
CA LEU A 112 -10.08 -39.39 -9.26
C LEU A 112 -9.02 -39.91 -8.28
N VAL A 113 -7.75 -39.77 -8.67
CA VAL A 113 -6.61 -40.23 -7.88
C VAL A 113 -6.12 -39.15 -6.94
N TRP A 114 -6.03 -39.51 -5.66
CA TRP A 114 -5.48 -38.66 -4.60
C TRP A 114 -4.11 -39.20 -4.21
N ASN A 115 -3.09 -38.49 -4.59
CA ASN A 115 -1.71 -38.89 -4.34
C ASN A 115 -1.30 -38.60 -2.90
N TYR A 116 -0.52 -39.50 -2.32
CA TYR A 116 0.06 -39.28 -0.99
C TYR A 116 0.92 -38.02 -0.97
N ASP A 117 0.68 -37.18 0.04
CA ASP A 117 1.43 -35.95 0.26
C ASP A 117 2.41 -36.12 1.44
N PRO A 118 3.72 -36.21 1.19
CA PRO A 118 4.69 -36.43 2.25
C PRO A 118 4.88 -35.21 3.18
N LYS A 119 4.30 -34.07 2.84
CA LYS A 119 4.34 -32.86 3.67
C LYS A 119 3.28 -32.84 4.76
N GLY A 120 2.25 -33.68 4.61
CA GLY A 120 1.22 -33.86 5.62
C GLY A 120 1.57 -34.90 6.67
N PRO A 121 0.69 -35.11 7.66
CA PRO A 121 -0.61 -34.48 7.78
C PRO A 121 -0.53 -32.99 8.17
N TYR A 122 -1.54 -32.23 7.76
CA TYR A 122 -1.60 -30.78 7.97
C TYR A 122 -2.45 -30.44 9.20
N ASP A 123 -2.03 -29.48 10.00
CA ASP A 123 -2.88 -28.83 10.99
C ASP A 123 -3.70 -27.73 10.29
N VAL A 124 -4.95 -28.03 9.96
CA VAL A 124 -5.82 -27.13 9.21
C VAL A 124 -6.16 -25.90 10.02
N ASP A 125 -6.32 -26.02 11.34
CA ASP A 125 -6.62 -24.90 12.22
C ASP A 125 -5.43 -23.92 12.26
N GLN A 126 -4.19 -24.44 12.29
CA GLN A 126 -3.00 -23.62 12.21
C GLN A 126 -2.86 -22.93 10.85
N LEU A 127 -3.12 -23.63 9.76
CA LEU A 127 -3.11 -23.06 8.41
C LEU A 127 -4.12 -21.93 8.24
N LEU A 128 -5.34 -22.11 8.76
CA LEU A 128 -6.39 -21.07 8.74
C LEU A 128 -6.00 -19.85 9.57
N LYS A 129 -5.44 -20.03 10.75
CA LYS A 129 -4.92 -18.93 11.60
C LYS A 129 -3.81 -18.16 10.91
N GLU A 130 -2.86 -18.85 10.32
CA GLU A 130 -1.75 -18.23 9.55
C GLU A 130 -2.28 -17.43 8.36
N GLN A 131 -3.27 -17.95 7.64
CA GLN A 131 -3.91 -17.25 6.53
C GLN A 131 -4.65 -15.99 7.01
N ALA A 132 -5.38 -16.08 8.12
CA ALA A 132 -6.07 -14.93 8.71
C ALA A 132 -5.08 -13.83 9.11
N ARG A 133 -3.98 -14.19 9.77
CA ARG A 133 -2.90 -13.27 10.15
C ARG A 133 -2.30 -12.57 8.94
N LYS A 134 -1.96 -13.31 7.87
CA LYS A 134 -1.41 -12.73 6.62
C LYS A 134 -2.38 -11.74 5.95
N ARG A 135 -3.69 -12.05 5.98
CA ARG A 135 -4.71 -11.13 5.45
C ARG A 135 -4.82 -9.86 6.27
N GLU A 136 -4.77 -9.98 7.58
CA GLU A 136 -4.81 -8.82 8.49
C GLU A 136 -3.57 -7.93 8.32
N GLU A 137 -2.37 -8.52 8.24
CA GLU A 137 -1.14 -7.80 7.97
C GLU A 137 -1.16 -7.06 6.62
N ALA A 138 -1.67 -7.73 5.57
CA ALA A 138 -1.81 -7.10 4.25
C ALA A 138 -2.80 -5.93 4.26
N LEU A 139 -3.94 -6.08 4.95
CA LEU A 139 -4.95 -5.03 5.10
C LEU A 139 -4.39 -3.82 5.87
N ASN A 140 -3.68 -4.07 6.97
CA ASN A 140 -3.06 -3.02 7.76
C ASN A 140 -2.00 -2.24 6.97
N ALA A 141 -1.17 -2.95 6.20
CA ALA A 141 -0.17 -2.31 5.32
C ALA A 141 -0.83 -1.43 4.23
N GLU A 142 -1.96 -1.87 3.67
CA GLU A 142 -2.72 -1.08 2.69
C GLU A 142 -3.35 0.16 3.34
N LEU A 143 -3.91 0.03 4.54
CA LEU A 143 -4.47 1.16 5.30
C LEU A 143 -3.41 2.20 5.65
N GLU A 144 -2.24 1.78 6.12
CA GLU A 144 -1.12 2.68 6.40
C GLU A 144 -0.67 3.44 5.14
N LYS A 145 -0.58 2.74 4.01
CA LYS A 145 -0.25 3.37 2.72
C LYS A 145 -1.27 4.43 2.33
N MET A 146 -2.58 4.10 2.42
CA MET A 146 -3.65 5.06 2.10
C MET A 146 -3.63 6.27 3.03
N GLN A 147 -3.40 6.08 4.33
CA GLN A 147 -3.29 7.17 5.31
C GLN A 147 -2.12 8.10 4.97
N LYS A 148 -0.96 7.55 4.64
CA LYS A 148 0.21 8.32 4.25
C LYS A 148 -0.04 9.13 2.97
N GLU A 149 -0.65 8.52 1.96
CA GLU A 149 -1.01 9.20 0.71
C GLU A 149 -2.02 10.33 0.94
N ALA A 150 -3.04 10.10 1.79
CA ALA A 150 -4.03 11.11 2.15
C ALA A 150 -3.41 12.29 2.92
N LEU A 151 -2.49 12.01 3.85
CA LEU A 151 -1.76 13.04 4.58
C LEU A 151 -0.88 13.89 3.66
N GLU A 152 -0.13 13.24 2.77
CA GLU A 152 0.68 13.96 1.78
C GLU A 152 -0.15 14.81 0.83
N LYS A 153 -1.29 14.28 0.36
CA LYS A 153 -2.22 15.04 -0.47
C LYS A 153 -2.76 16.24 0.28
N GLY A 154 -3.21 16.06 1.52
CA GLY A 154 -3.68 17.17 2.37
C GLY A 154 -2.63 18.26 2.56
N ARG A 155 -1.36 17.88 2.79
CA ARG A 155 -0.25 18.82 2.88
C ARG A 155 -0.03 19.59 1.58
N ARG A 156 -0.02 18.90 0.43
CA ARG A 156 0.13 19.53 -0.89
C ARG A 156 -1.02 20.50 -1.19
N ASP A 157 -2.25 20.12 -0.87
CA ASP A 157 -3.43 20.97 -1.08
C ASP A 157 -3.38 22.22 -0.19
N MET A 158 -2.92 22.08 1.05
CA MET A 158 -2.73 23.21 1.97
C MET A 158 -1.65 24.17 1.47
N GLU A 159 -0.49 23.64 1.05
CA GLU A 159 0.58 24.43 0.46
C GLU A 159 0.12 25.17 -0.81
N ALA A 160 -0.63 24.48 -1.68
CA ALA A 160 -1.20 25.09 -2.87
C ALA A 160 -2.17 26.23 -2.54
N ARG A 161 -3.04 26.06 -1.53
CA ARG A 161 -3.97 27.14 -1.08
C ARG A 161 -3.21 28.33 -0.48
N LYS A 162 -2.15 28.07 0.32
CA LYS A 162 -1.31 29.13 0.86
C LYS A 162 -0.60 29.90 -0.27
N LEU A 163 -0.04 29.19 -1.26
CA LEU A 163 0.61 29.80 -2.40
C LEU A 163 -0.35 30.64 -3.27
N ALA A 164 -1.59 30.18 -3.45
CA ALA A 164 -2.60 30.88 -4.26
C ALA A 164 -2.85 32.31 -3.77
N GLN A 165 -2.62 32.62 -2.50
CA GLN A 165 -2.74 33.97 -1.98
C GLN A 165 -1.69 34.93 -2.55
N PHE A 166 -0.52 34.40 -2.89
CA PHE A 166 0.60 35.15 -3.45
C PHE A 166 0.60 35.18 -4.99
N GLU A 167 -0.30 34.44 -5.64
CA GLU A 167 -0.33 34.38 -7.10
C GLU A 167 -0.57 35.72 -7.75
N GLY A 168 0.12 35.96 -8.84
CA GLY A 168 0.04 37.12 -9.68
C GLY A 168 1.38 37.78 -9.92
N ASP A 169 1.33 38.90 -10.59
CA ASP A 169 2.50 39.74 -10.85
C ASP A 169 2.58 40.84 -9.80
N TRP A 170 3.78 41.05 -9.33
CA TRP A 170 4.08 42.00 -8.26
C TRP A 170 5.16 42.96 -8.72
N VAL A 171 4.96 44.25 -8.51
CA VAL A 171 5.93 45.30 -8.88
C VAL A 171 6.54 45.87 -7.60
N TYR A 172 7.86 45.88 -7.53
CA TYR A 172 8.60 46.47 -6.42
C TYR A 172 8.40 47.98 -6.41
N GLN A 173 7.99 48.52 -5.26
CA GLN A 173 7.94 49.95 -5.05
C GLN A 173 9.34 50.50 -4.80
N ARG A 174 9.84 51.29 -5.72
CA ARG A 174 11.16 51.89 -5.65
C ARG A 174 11.25 52.88 -4.50
N THR A 175 12.36 52.91 -3.82
CA THR A 175 12.66 53.86 -2.75
C THR A 175 13.57 54.97 -3.20
N THR A 176 14.30 54.78 -4.31
CA THR A 176 15.20 55.77 -4.92
C THR A 176 15.04 55.79 -6.44
N LYS A 177 15.47 56.86 -7.08
CA LYS A 177 15.39 57.04 -8.55
C LYS A 177 16.28 56.05 -9.32
N ASP A 178 17.37 55.61 -8.68
CA ASP A 178 18.40 54.76 -9.32
C ASP A 178 18.05 53.25 -9.26
N GLU A 179 17.04 52.91 -8.46
CA GLU A 179 16.62 51.51 -8.36
C GLU A 179 15.96 51.04 -9.67
N PRO A 180 16.23 49.81 -10.13
CA PRO A 180 15.60 49.23 -11.31
C PRO A 180 14.09 49.01 -11.08
N LEU A 181 13.33 48.96 -12.17
CA LEU A 181 12.00 48.44 -12.15
C LEU A 181 12.09 46.93 -12.00
N THR A 182 11.60 46.40 -10.88
CA THR A 182 11.64 44.96 -10.62
C THR A 182 10.21 44.40 -10.56
N ILE A 183 10.00 43.33 -11.31
CA ILE A 183 8.73 42.62 -11.40
C ILE A 183 8.95 41.18 -10.94
N MET A 184 8.06 40.67 -10.12
CA MET A 184 8.07 39.30 -9.66
C MET A 184 6.74 38.64 -10.04
N GLY A 185 6.81 37.56 -10.83
CA GLY A 185 5.67 36.73 -11.14
C GLY A 185 5.64 35.47 -10.29
N ILE A 186 4.50 35.18 -9.69
CA ILE A 186 4.25 33.98 -8.88
C ILE A 186 3.06 33.24 -9.52
N TRP A 187 3.31 32.03 -10.04
CA TRP A 187 2.29 31.29 -10.76
C TRP A 187 2.03 29.89 -10.18
N ARG A 188 0.86 29.36 -10.46
CA ARG A 188 0.43 27.99 -10.06
C ARG A 188 1.38 26.89 -10.47
N SER A 189 2.22 27.09 -11.47
CA SER A 189 3.26 26.14 -11.90
C SER A 189 4.40 26.00 -10.88
N LYS A 190 4.24 26.55 -9.66
CA LYS A 190 5.23 26.55 -8.60
C LYS A 190 6.57 27.18 -9.02
N GLN A 191 6.50 28.25 -9.77
CA GLN A 191 7.66 29.02 -10.17
C GLN A 191 7.52 30.45 -9.68
N VAL A 192 8.61 30.98 -9.15
CA VAL A 192 8.79 32.40 -8.92
C VAL A 192 9.78 32.90 -9.95
N ARG A 193 9.45 33.96 -10.65
CA ARG A 193 10.30 34.60 -11.62
C ARG A 193 10.49 36.04 -11.26
N VAL A 194 11.72 36.54 -11.31
CA VAL A 194 12.04 37.92 -11.03
C VAL A 194 12.72 38.52 -12.22
N TRP A 195 12.22 39.65 -12.68
CA TRP A 195 12.81 40.44 -13.77
C TRP A 195 13.16 41.83 -13.25
N SER A 196 14.35 42.30 -13.63
CA SER A 196 14.73 43.69 -13.39
C SER A 196 14.99 44.38 -14.72
N PHE A 197 14.50 45.60 -14.83
CA PHE A 197 14.60 46.43 -16.01
C PHE A 197 15.18 47.80 -15.66
N LYS A 198 15.91 48.36 -16.62
CA LYS A 198 16.29 49.76 -16.54
C LYS A 198 15.04 50.64 -16.58
N TYR A 199 14.86 51.48 -15.57
CA TYR A 199 13.59 52.20 -15.38
C TYR A 199 13.19 53.10 -16.58
N GLU A 200 14.20 53.81 -17.16
CA GLU A 200 13.99 54.77 -18.25
C GLU A 200 13.73 54.11 -19.58
N THR A 201 14.46 53.03 -19.90
CA THR A 201 14.40 52.40 -21.24
C THR A 201 13.62 51.09 -21.27
N MET A 202 13.35 50.51 -20.11
CA MET A 202 12.74 49.17 -19.99
C MET A 202 13.62 48.06 -20.57
N ASP A 203 14.91 48.29 -20.71
CA ASP A 203 15.86 47.24 -21.07
C ASP A 203 16.01 46.24 -19.94
N ARG A 204 15.94 44.96 -20.23
CA ARG A 204 16.08 43.92 -19.23
C ARG A 204 17.51 43.86 -18.69
N LEU A 205 17.67 44.02 -17.38
CA LEU A 205 18.92 43.93 -16.66
C LEU A 205 19.19 42.51 -16.17
N SER A 206 18.21 41.87 -15.58
CA SER A 206 18.37 40.51 -15.05
C SER A 206 17.07 39.69 -15.14
N TYR A 207 17.26 38.40 -15.05
CA TYR A 207 16.18 37.43 -14.93
C TYR A 207 16.62 36.31 -13.99
N GLU A 208 15.84 36.04 -12.99
CA GLU A 208 16.16 35.07 -11.94
C GLU A 208 14.97 34.12 -11.71
N LEU A 209 15.29 32.87 -11.36
CA LEU A 209 14.35 31.83 -10.94
C LEU A 209 14.70 31.40 -9.50
N PRO A 210 14.39 32.23 -8.51
CA PRO A 210 14.71 31.89 -7.12
C PRO A 210 13.89 30.70 -6.63
N GLY A 211 14.47 29.88 -5.77
CA GLY A 211 13.74 28.92 -4.98
C GLY A 211 12.71 29.62 -4.08
N PHE A 212 11.66 28.92 -3.71
CA PHE A 212 10.65 29.46 -2.78
C PHE A 212 10.04 28.38 -1.90
N GLU A 213 9.54 28.82 -0.75
CA GLU A 213 8.85 27.99 0.22
C GLU A 213 7.67 28.76 0.81
N VAL A 214 6.51 28.11 0.92
CA VAL A 214 5.35 28.70 1.60
C VAL A 214 5.39 28.25 3.06
N THR A 215 5.51 29.23 3.96
CA THR A 215 5.54 29.01 5.40
C THR A 215 4.24 29.49 6.06
N ASP A 216 4.07 29.22 7.36
CA ASP A 216 2.96 29.78 8.13
C ASP A 216 3.04 31.30 8.30
N PHE A 217 4.23 31.86 8.14
CA PHE A 217 4.50 33.30 8.31
C PHE A 217 4.51 34.08 7.00
N GLY A 218 4.42 33.39 5.85
CA GLY A 218 4.43 34.03 4.54
C GLY A 218 5.17 33.23 3.47
N LEU A 219 5.57 33.93 2.41
CA LEU A 219 6.32 33.37 1.29
C LEU A 219 7.81 33.69 1.47
N LYS A 220 8.60 32.64 1.57
CA LYS A 220 10.06 32.73 1.60
C LYS A 220 10.60 32.55 0.18
N ILE A 221 11.39 33.46 -0.31
CA ILE A 221 11.98 33.46 -1.65
C ILE A 221 13.50 33.53 -1.55
N GLY A 222 14.19 32.67 -2.31
CA GLY A 222 15.64 32.51 -2.30
C GLY A 222 16.09 31.33 -1.44
N ASP A 223 17.38 31.05 -1.46
CA ASP A 223 17.98 29.91 -0.81
C ASP A 223 18.91 30.31 0.35
N GLY A 224 18.96 29.42 1.35
CA GLY A 224 19.89 29.55 2.50
C GLY A 224 19.70 30.83 3.28
N SER A 225 20.81 31.45 3.63
CA SER A 225 20.87 32.71 4.41
C SER A 225 20.39 33.96 3.65
N ASN A 226 20.32 33.89 2.32
CA ASN A 226 19.86 34.99 1.48
C ASN A 226 18.35 34.97 1.23
N ALA A 227 17.66 33.98 1.73
CA ALA A 227 16.23 33.87 1.60
C ALA A 227 15.48 34.98 2.32
N LYS A 228 14.52 35.61 1.64
CA LYS A 228 13.71 36.71 2.14
C LYS A 228 12.29 36.24 2.42
N LEU A 229 11.73 36.62 3.56
CA LEU A 229 10.37 36.27 3.97
C LEU A 229 9.45 37.46 3.66
N TYR A 230 8.40 37.20 2.93
CA TYR A 230 7.37 38.18 2.53
C TYR A 230 6.04 37.85 3.16
N SER A 231 5.36 38.85 3.70
CA SER A 231 3.98 38.72 4.20
C SER A 231 3.05 39.60 3.39
N LEU A 232 1.81 39.13 3.20
CA LEU A 232 0.75 39.90 2.54
C LEU A 232 0.16 40.95 3.47
N SER A 233 -0.28 42.07 2.91
CA SER A 233 -1.20 43.01 3.55
C SER A 233 -2.58 42.36 3.77
N ALA A 234 -3.41 42.96 4.64
CA ALA A 234 -4.72 42.43 4.92
C ALA A 234 -5.64 42.39 3.67
N ASP A 235 -5.50 43.33 2.77
CA ASP A 235 -6.24 43.40 1.49
C ASP A 235 -5.60 42.53 0.39
N LYS A 236 -4.45 41.91 0.65
CA LYS A 236 -3.67 41.08 -0.28
C LYS A 236 -3.19 41.79 -1.55
N ASN A 237 -3.16 43.13 -1.53
CA ASN A 237 -2.68 43.93 -2.63
C ASN A 237 -1.24 44.38 -2.51
N ALA A 238 -0.61 44.13 -1.36
CA ALA A 238 0.81 44.39 -1.13
C ALA A 238 1.50 43.24 -0.42
N MET A 239 2.79 43.06 -0.71
CA MET A 239 3.70 42.20 0.05
C MET A 239 4.81 43.02 0.64
N THR A 240 5.18 42.72 1.89
CA THR A 240 6.27 43.36 2.55
C THR A 240 7.35 42.36 3.00
N CYS A 241 8.59 42.65 2.71
CA CYS A 241 9.71 41.83 3.21
C CYS A 241 9.87 42.03 4.72
N LYS A 242 9.82 40.93 5.48
CA LYS A 242 9.98 40.92 6.93
C LYS A 242 11.43 40.77 7.38
N THR A 243 12.25 40.17 6.54
CA THR A 243 13.68 39.86 6.87
C THR A 243 14.68 40.75 6.16
N CYS A 244 14.22 41.70 5.34
CA CYS A 244 15.07 42.63 4.63
C CYS A 244 15.57 43.74 5.55
N SER A 245 16.80 44.20 5.37
CA SER A 245 17.39 45.31 6.11
C SER A 245 16.70 46.66 5.84
N LYS A 246 16.10 46.80 4.65
CA LYS A 246 15.23 47.93 4.26
C LYS A 246 13.84 47.41 3.94
N PRO A 247 12.78 48.19 4.20
CA PRO A 247 11.44 47.83 3.81
C PRO A 247 11.35 47.65 2.29
N MET A 248 11.05 46.42 1.85
CA MET A 248 10.80 46.14 0.45
C MET A 248 9.31 45.87 0.29
N ILE A 249 8.62 46.76 -0.40
CA ILE A 249 7.17 46.67 -0.64
C ILE A 249 6.94 46.30 -2.11
N TRP A 250 6.10 45.30 -2.32
CA TRP A 250 5.66 44.87 -3.63
C TRP A 250 4.16 45.11 -3.75
N VAL A 251 3.72 45.72 -4.82
CA VAL A 251 2.30 45.99 -5.10
C VAL A 251 1.82 45.04 -6.16
N LYS A 252 0.66 44.45 -5.94
CA LYS A 252 0.05 43.51 -6.88
C LYS A 252 -0.43 44.24 -8.12
N ALA A 253 -0.03 43.73 -9.28
CA ALA A 253 -0.53 44.23 -10.55
C ALA A 253 -2.00 43.78 -10.80
N ASP A 254 -2.77 44.60 -11.43
CA ASP A 254 -4.10 44.22 -11.90
C ASP A 254 -3.97 43.15 -13.00
N PRO A 255 -4.54 41.95 -12.82
CA PRO A 255 -4.38 40.85 -13.78
C PRO A 255 -5.01 41.17 -15.15
N LYS A 256 -5.81 42.22 -15.26
CA LYS A 256 -6.40 42.69 -16.53
C LYS A 256 -5.53 43.69 -17.29
N LYS A 257 -4.43 44.12 -16.69
CA LYS A 257 -3.50 45.08 -17.29
C LYS A 257 -2.16 44.40 -17.60
N ASP A 258 -1.67 44.74 -18.79
CA ASP A 258 -0.37 44.22 -19.23
C ASP A 258 0.79 45.03 -18.59
N LEU A 259 1.69 44.37 -17.92
CA LEU A 259 2.91 44.97 -17.38
C LEU A 259 3.94 45.33 -18.47
N SER A 260 3.74 44.91 -19.72
CA SER A 260 4.49 45.43 -20.87
C SER A 260 4.16 46.89 -21.16
N ASP A 261 2.98 47.39 -20.71
CA ASP A 261 2.69 48.82 -20.70
C ASP A 261 3.64 49.54 -19.71
N ARG A 262 4.60 50.24 -20.27
CA ARG A 262 5.63 50.98 -19.51
C ARG A 262 5.05 51.99 -18.57
N HIS A 263 3.97 52.65 -18.93
CA HIS A 263 3.33 53.66 -18.10
C HIS A 263 2.65 53.02 -16.89
N TYR A 264 1.95 51.91 -17.07
CA TYR A 264 1.33 51.18 -15.98
C TYR A 264 2.36 50.57 -15.01
N ALA A 265 3.39 49.89 -15.53
CA ALA A 265 4.45 49.31 -14.70
C ALA A 265 5.21 50.37 -13.86
N ARG A 266 5.51 51.51 -14.48
CA ARG A 266 6.16 52.65 -13.80
C ARG A 266 5.28 53.29 -12.72
N LYS A 267 3.98 53.41 -13.01
CA LYS A 267 2.98 53.93 -12.05
C LYS A 267 2.93 53.03 -10.79
N LEU A 268 2.94 51.70 -10.95
CA LEU A 268 2.97 50.77 -9.83
C LEU A 268 4.27 50.82 -9.05
N ALA A 269 5.42 50.99 -9.72
CA ALA A 269 6.73 51.14 -9.09
C ALA A 269 6.91 52.44 -8.28
N GLY A 270 5.94 53.31 -8.36
CA GLY A 270 6.02 54.65 -7.75
C GLY A 270 6.80 55.63 -8.63
N SER A 271 6.17 56.68 -9.07
CA SER A 271 6.84 57.85 -9.63
C SER A 271 7.29 58.71 -8.45
N LEU A 272 8.59 58.64 -8.18
CA LEU A 272 9.23 59.61 -7.27
C LEU A 272 9.44 60.94 -7.98
#